data_32cf62d94c00ee5f1ec09c9f2c9389aa
#
_entry.id   32cf62d94c00ee5f1ec09c9f2c9389aa
#
_cell.length_a   1.000
_cell.length_b   1.000
_cell.length_c   1.000
_cell.angle_alpha   90.00
_cell.angle_beta   90.00
_cell.angle_gamma   90.00
#
_symmetry.space_group_name_H-M   'P 1'
#
loop_
_entity.id
_entity.type
_entity.pdbx_description
1 polymer ?
#
loop_
_entity_poly.entity_id
_entity_poly.type
_entity_poly.pdbx_seq_one_letter_code
_entity_poly.pdbx_strand_id
1 'polypeptide(L)'
;AVREAVEELGITKDKIHITAQAGCIVSHTDAVIHVFVGTLDIESTAETKPNAQEVAELYSIPSSYFIENKPDTYKVKSFTQTGDFPAKELGLPKKYHNDWSGGSRNIYVYKYGGITIWGLTAAILYNLISLL
;
A
#
# COMPACT_ATOMS: atom_id res chain seq x y z
N ALA A 1 8.60 7.23 -8.38
CA ALA A 1 9.22 6.04 -7.75
C ALA A 1 10.71 6.25 -7.51
N VAL A 2 11.58 6.42 -8.58
CA VAL A 2 13.04 6.53 -8.39
C VAL A 2 13.43 7.72 -7.50
N ARG A 3 12.86 8.90 -7.73
CA ARG A 3 13.14 10.09 -6.92
C ARG A 3 12.83 9.84 -5.44
N GLU A 4 11.68 9.31 -5.13
CA GLU A 4 11.28 8.94 -3.75
C GLU A 4 12.25 7.92 -3.14
N ALA A 5 12.62 6.86 -3.90
CA ALA A 5 13.56 5.87 -3.40
C ALA A 5 14.95 6.48 -3.10
N VAL A 6 15.42 7.43 -3.91
CA VAL A 6 16.66 8.16 -3.63
C VAL A 6 16.52 8.98 -2.34
N GLU A 7 15.42 9.71 -2.19
CA GLU A 7 15.17 10.59 -1.04
C GLU A 7 14.97 9.79 0.26
N GLU A 8 14.17 8.73 0.21
CA GLU A 8 13.84 7.92 1.39
C GLU A 8 15.00 7.00 1.82
N LEU A 9 15.68 6.35 0.85
CA LEU A 9 16.75 5.38 1.17
C LEU A 9 18.14 6.03 1.27
N GLY A 10 18.30 7.26 0.79
CA GLY A 10 19.58 7.95 0.81
C GLY A 10 20.67 7.26 -0.03
N ILE A 11 20.26 6.65 -1.15
CA ILE A 11 21.15 6.03 -2.14
C ILE A 11 21.17 6.84 -3.43
N THR A 12 22.19 6.64 -4.26
CA THR A 12 22.31 7.33 -5.54
C THR A 12 21.43 6.70 -6.61
N LYS A 13 20.99 7.50 -7.56
CA LYS A 13 20.06 7.07 -8.63
C LYS A 13 20.60 5.91 -9.48
N ASP A 14 21.90 5.86 -9.71
CA ASP A 14 22.59 4.84 -10.47
C ASP A 14 22.49 3.43 -9.84
N LYS A 15 22.25 3.37 -8.53
CA LYS A 15 22.01 2.11 -7.80
C LYS A 15 20.59 1.59 -7.90
N ILE A 16 19.66 2.31 -8.54
CA ILE A 16 18.24 1.94 -8.63
C ILE A 16 17.91 1.54 -10.07
N HIS A 17 17.55 0.28 -10.27
CA HIS A 17 17.22 -0.28 -11.58
C HIS A 17 15.75 -0.71 -11.60
N ILE A 18 14.90 0.07 -12.29
CA ILE A 18 13.49 -0.31 -12.48
C ILE A 18 13.43 -1.43 -13.53
N THR A 19 12.82 -2.53 -13.14
CA THR A 19 12.66 -3.72 -14.01
C THR A 19 11.31 -3.70 -14.74
N ALA A 20 10.24 -3.32 -14.02
CA ALA A 20 8.89 -3.33 -14.59
C ALA A 20 7.96 -2.35 -13.87
N GLN A 21 6.91 -1.93 -14.56
CA GLN A 21 5.71 -1.37 -13.93
C GLN A 21 4.73 -2.51 -13.66
N ALA A 22 4.43 -2.77 -12.40
CA ALA A 22 3.58 -3.87 -11.96
C ALA A 22 2.08 -3.52 -11.93
N GLY A 23 1.71 -2.33 -12.44
CA GLY A 23 0.33 -1.87 -12.50
C GLY A 23 0.08 -0.62 -11.67
N CYS A 24 -1.18 -0.39 -11.32
CA CYS A 24 -1.59 0.69 -10.44
C CYS A 24 -2.64 0.22 -9.44
N ILE A 25 -2.72 0.92 -8.32
CA ILE A 25 -3.75 0.74 -7.30
C ILE A 25 -4.49 2.06 -7.11
N VAL A 26 -5.81 2.00 -7.11
CA VAL A 26 -6.63 3.14 -6.71
C VAL A 26 -6.79 3.09 -5.19
N SER A 27 -6.32 4.11 -4.51
CA SER A 27 -6.45 4.22 -3.06
C SER A 27 -7.88 4.59 -2.66
N HIS A 28 -8.19 4.47 -1.38
CA HIS A 28 -9.50 4.88 -0.85
C HIS A 28 -9.73 6.41 -0.86
N THR A 29 -8.70 7.19 -1.18
CA THR A 29 -8.75 8.65 -1.39
C THR A 29 -8.75 9.02 -2.88
N ASP A 30 -9.12 8.08 -3.75
CA ASP A 30 -9.16 8.22 -5.22
C ASP A 30 -7.80 8.57 -5.87
N ALA A 31 -6.70 8.45 -5.12
CA ALA A 31 -5.37 8.61 -5.68
C ALA A 31 -4.94 7.35 -6.44
N VAL A 32 -4.41 7.53 -7.64
CA VAL A 32 -3.83 6.44 -8.44
C VAL A 32 -2.35 6.29 -8.09
N ILE A 33 -1.98 5.13 -7.57
CA ILE A 33 -0.63 4.79 -7.15
C ILE A 33 -0.03 3.83 -8.17
N HIS A 34 0.98 4.28 -8.91
CA HIS A 34 1.71 3.44 -9.85
C HIS A 34 2.75 2.62 -9.10
N VAL A 35 2.71 1.30 -9.31
CA VAL A 35 3.62 0.34 -8.67
C VAL A 35 4.73 -0.04 -9.65
N PHE A 36 5.96 0.06 -9.19
CA PHE A 36 7.15 -0.34 -9.94
C PHE A 36 7.92 -1.39 -9.18
N VAL A 37 8.51 -2.33 -9.90
CA VAL A 37 9.43 -3.34 -9.39
C VAL A 37 10.82 -3.04 -9.93
N GLY A 38 11.82 -3.19 -9.09
CA GLY A 38 13.21 -2.96 -9.46
C GLY A 38 14.16 -3.63 -8.49
N THR A 39 15.45 -3.49 -8.79
CA THR A 39 16.54 -3.95 -7.95
C THR A 39 17.37 -2.76 -7.48
N LEU A 40 18.00 -2.93 -6.34
CA LEU A 40 18.99 -2.00 -5.81
C LEU A 40 20.36 -2.65 -5.90
N ASP A 41 21.33 -1.93 -6.43
CA ASP A 41 22.74 -2.35 -6.47
C ASP A 41 23.41 -2.04 -5.13
N ILE A 42 23.01 -2.78 -4.11
CA ILE A 42 23.55 -2.74 -2.74
C ILE A 42 23.67 -4.14 -2.18
N GLU A 43 24.69 -4.39 -1.38
CA GLU A 43 24.88 -5.69 -0.71
C GLU A 43 24.01 -5.84 0.54
N SER A 44 23.76 -4.73 1.22
CA SER A 44 22.91 -4.72 2.42
C SER A 44 22.27 -3.35 2.67
N THR A 45 21.27 -3.33 3.55
CA THR A 45 20.63 -2.07 4.01
C THR A 45 21.60 -1.15 4.77
N ALA A 46 22.77 -1.65 5.22
CA ALA A 46 23.81 -0.83 5.86
C ALA A 46 24.42 0.21 4.92
N GLU A 47 24.30 0.03 3.60
CA GLU A 47 24.76 1.00 2.60
C GLU A 47 23.80 2.18 2.41
N THR A 48 22.60 2.08 2.95
CA THR A 48 21.60 3.14 2.85
C THR A 48 21.82 4.19 3.95
N LYS A 49 21.36 5.42 3.66
CA LYS A 49 21.31 6.53 4.63
C LYS A 49 19.89 7.10 4.65
N PRO A 50 18.94 6.35 5.24
CA PRO A 50 17.52 6.71 5.15
C PRO A 50 17.26 8.08 5.79
N ASN A 51 16.34 8.81 5.20
CA ASN A 51 15.88 10.07 5.75
C ASN A 51 15.10 9.83 7.05
N ALA A 52 15.71 10.12 8.19
CA ALA A 52 15.11 9.87 9.51
C ALA A 52 13.80 10.65 9.78
N GLN A 53 13.45 11.64 8.97
CA GLN A 53 12.17 12.35 9.08
C GLN A 53 11.02 11.58 8.41
N GLU A 54 11.32 10.70 7.45
CA GLU A 54 10.33 9.97 6.65
C GLU A 54 10.39 8.46 6.88
N VAL A 55 11.58 7.94 7.16
CA VAL A 55 11.83 6.50 7.31
C VAL A 55 12.33 6.21 8.72
N ALA A 56 11.48 5.61 9.53
CA ALA A 56 11.82 5.24 10.90
C ALA A 56 12.80 4.04 10.95
N GLU A 57 12.59 3.04 10.09
CA GLU A 57 13.39 1.81 10.05
C GLU A 57 13.25 1.12 8.69
N LEU A 58 14.31 0.42 8.27
CA LEU A 58 14.34 -0.40 7.05
C LEU A 58 14.38 -1.87 7.40
N TYR A 59 13.58 -2.66 6.71
CA TYR A 59 13.52 -4.09 6.84
C TYR A 59 13.87 -4.79 5.52
N SER A 60 14.73 -5.78 5.57
CA SER A 60 14.98 -6.70 4.46
C SER A 60 14.25 -8.01 4.73
N ILE A 61 13.30 -8.36 3.88
CA ILE A 61 12.50 -9.57 3.99
C ILE A 61 12.70 -10.40 2.72
N PRO A 62 13.05 -11.69 2.82
CA PRO A 62 13.21 -12.54 1.66
C PRO A 62 11.92 -12.60 0.83
N SER A 63 12.01 -12.45 -0.49
CA SER A 63 10.84 -12.55 -1.39
C SER A 63 10.17 -13.92 -1.31
N SER A 64 10.93 -14.99 -1.06
CA SER A 64 10.42 -16.36 -0.84
C SER A 64 9.40 -16.40 0.29
N TYR A 65 9.55 -15.58 1.34
CA TYR A 65 8.57 -15.51 2.42
C TYR A 65 7.18 -15.18 1.91
N PHE A 66 7.05 -14.19 1.03
CA PHE A 66 5.76 -13.76 0.47
C PHE A 66 5.18 -14.76 -0.54
N ILE A 67 6.04 -15.51 -1.22
CA ILE A 67 5.65 -16.58 -2.15
C ILE A 67 5.09 -17.78 -1.37
N GLU A 68 5.73 -18.16 -0.28
CA GLU A 68 5.40 -19.33 0.52
C GLU A 68 4.26 -19.09 1.53
N ASN A 69 4.06 -17.82 1.94
CA ASN A 69 3.10 -17.46 2.98
C ASN A 69 2.00 -16.54 2.46
N LYS A 70 0.76 -17.01 2.59
CA LYS A 70 -0.41 -16.16 2.31
C LYS A 70 -0.64 -15.17 3.46
N PRO A 71 -1.10 -13.94 3.16
CA PRO A 71 -1.45 -13.00 4.23
C PRO A 71 -2.71 -13.41 4.96
N ASP A 72 -2.81 -13.06 6.23
CA ASP A 72 -4.09 -13.00 6.92
C ASP A 72 -4.99 -11.98 6.20
N THR A 73 -6.26 -12.31 6.03
CA THR A 73 -7.21 -11.46 5.30
C THR A 73 -8.37 -11.07 6.21
N TYR A 74 -8.56 -9.79 6.39
CA TYR A 74 -9.63 -9.21 7.21
C TYR A 74 -10.56 -8.38 6.34
N LYS A 75 -11.86 -8.63 6.44
CA LYS A 75 -12.88 -7.88 5.72
C LYS A 75 -13.34 -6.68 6.54
N VAL A 76 -13.13 -5.47 6.03
CA VAL A 76 -13.60 -4.23 6.66
C VAL A 76 -14.70 -3.60 5.83
N LYS A 77 -15.67 -2.97 6.51
CA LYS A 77 -16.76 -2.24 5.87
C LYS A 77 -16.42 -0.76 5.83
N SER A 78 -16.79 -0.11 4.74
CA SER A 78 -16.70 1.34 4.57
C SER A 78 -18.09 1.96 4.66
N PHE A 79 -18.16 3.16 5.20
CA PHE A 79 -19.37 3.97 5.23
C PHE A 79 -19.00 5.40 4.82
N THR A 80 -19.88 6.03 4.04
CA THR A 80 -19.79 7.46 3.76
C THR A 80 -20.68 8.19 4.75
N GLN A 81 -20.08 8.99 5.61
CA GLN A 81 -20.82 9.87 6.49
C GLN A 81 -21.36 11.04 5.69
N THR A 82 -22.66 11.22 5.67
CA THR A 82 -23.34 12.20 4.80
C THR A 82 -23.27 13.63 5.32
N GLY A 83 -22.90 13.84 6.57
CA GLY A 83 -22.80 15.18 7.18
C GLY A 83 -24.09 15.97 6.99
N ASP A 84 -23.95 17.20 6.48
CA ASP A 84 -25.06 18.14 6.27
C ASP A 84 -25.79 17.93 4.91
N PHE A 85 -25.63 16.79 4.26
CA PHE A 85 -26.29 16.52 2.98
C PHE A 85 -27.81 16.50 3.15
N PRO A 86 -28.59 17.41 2.51
CA PRO A 86 -29.99 17.63 2.81
C PRO A 86 -30.91 16.65 2.04
N ALA A 87 -30.68 15.36 2.18
CA ALA A 87 -31.38 14.32 1.40
C ALA A 87 -32.91 14.37 1.55
N LYS A 88 -33.40 14.72 2.74
CA LYS A 88 -34.85 14.85 3.01
C LYS A 88 -35.43 16.06 2.30
N GLU A 89 -34.74 17.21 2.35
CA GLU A 89 -35.18 18.46 1.73
C GLU A 89 -35.21 18.35 0.19
N LEU A 90 -34.24 17.59 -0.35
CA LEU A 90 -34.14 17.27 -1.78
C LEU A 90 -35.16 16.20 -2.23
N GLY A 91 -36.01 15.67 -1.34
CA GLY A 91 -36.98 14.65 -1.66
C GLY A 91 -36.41 13.32 -2.11
N LEU A 92 -35.16 13.01 -1.69
CA LEU A 92 -34.51 11.77 -2.08
C LEU A 92 -35.10 10.55 -1.36
N PRO A 93 -34.98 9.35 -1.93
CA PRO A 93 -35.44 8.12 -1.30
C PRO A 93 -34.87 7.92 0.11
N LYS A 94 -35.64 7.29 1.02
CA LYS A 94 -35.26 7.08 2.44
C LYS A 94 -33.89 6.46 2.66
N LYS A 95 -33.42 5.61 1.73
CA LYS A 95 -32.09 4.98 1.80
C LYS A 95 -30.92 5.97 1.81
N TYR A 96 -31.13 7.22 1.35
CA TYR A 96 -30.12 8.28 1.31
C TYR A 96 -30.20 9.23 2.51
N HIS A 97 -31.15 9.02 3.45
CA HIS A 97 -31.34 9.89 4.61
C HIS A 97 -30.37 9.58 5.76
N ASN A 98 -29.61 8.49 5.69
CA ASN A 98 -28.60 8.08 6.67
C ASN A 98 -27.26 7.89 5.95
N ASP A 99 -26.24 7.54 6.71
CA ASP A 99 -24.92 7.22 6.16
C ASP A 99 -25.01 6.11 5.10
N TRP A 100 -24.23 6.25 4.06
CA TRP A 100 -24.27 5.33 2.91
C TRP A 100 -23.24 4.21 3.09
N SER A 101 -23.65 3.00 2.79
CA SER A 101 -22.71 1.87 2.74
C SER A 101 -21.76 2.07 1.55
N GLY A 102 -20.47 2.15 1.82
CA GLY A 102 -19.39 2.20 0.83
C GLY A 102 -18.88 0.82 0.40
N GLY A 103 -19.57 -0.25 0.84
CA GLY A 103 -19.16 -1.63 0.54
C GLY A 103 -18.16 -2.20 1.55
N SER A 104 -17.43 -3.22 1.11
CA SER A 104 -16.40 -3.87 1.94
C SER A 104 -15.14 -4.12 1.11
N ARG A 105 -14.00 -4.09 1.79
CA ARG A 105 -12.69 -4.40 1.20
C ARG A 105 -11.89 -5.34 2.09
N ASN A 106 -10.96 -6.05 1.47
CA ASN A 106 -10.01 -6.89 2.19
C ASN A 106 -8.81 -6.04 2.65
N ILE A 107 -8.39 -6.26 3.88
CA ILE A 107 -7.12 -5.79 4.42
C ILE A 107 -6.22 -7.02 4.55
N TYR A 108 -5.07 -6.99 3.90
CA TYR A 108 -4.06 -8.04 3.96
C TYR A 108 -3.04 -7.71 5.05
N VAL A 109 -2.58 -8.74 5.75
CA VAL A 109 -1.61 -8.60 6.84
C VAL A 109 -0.59 -9.74 6.75
N TYR A 110 0.69 -9.40 6.60
CA TYR A 110 1.82 -10.32 6.73
C TYR A 110 2.52 -10.10 8.06
N LYS A 111 3.05 -11.16 8.65
CA LYS A 111 3.82 -11.12 9.91
C LYS A 111 5.15 -11.82 9.72
N TYR A 112 6.25 -11.10 9.84
CA TYR A 112 7.60 -11.64 9.66
C TYR A 112 8.53 -11.13 10.76
N GLY A 113 9.13 -12.03 11.54
CA GLY A 113 10.17 -11.66 12.54
C GLY A 113 9.72 -10.58 13.54
N GLY A 114 8.45 -10.54 13.94
CA GLY A 114 7.89 -9.50 14.81
C GLY A 114 7.41 -8.24 14.07
N ILE A 115 7.64 -8.15 12.76
CA ILE A 115 7.19 -7.04 11.91
C ILE A 115 5.79 -7.35 11.40
N THR A 116 4.92 -6.34 11.40
CA THR A 116 3.58 -6.43 10.79
C THR A 116 3.52 -5.54 9.55
N ILE A 117 3.29 -6.15 8.39
CA ILE A 117 3.10 -5.46 7.10
C ILE A 117 1.61 -5.51 6.77
N TRP A 118 0.99 -4.37 6.58
CA TRP A 118 -0.45 -4.28 6.36
C TRP A 118 -0.84 -3.13 5.43
N GLY A 119 -2.14 -2.96 5.20
CA GLY A 119 -2.67 -1.85 4.41
C GLY A 119 -2.23 -1.87 2.96
N LEU A 120 -1.80 -0.72 2.44
CA LEU A 120 -1.43 -0.56 1.04
C LEU A 120 -0.21 -1.39 0.67
N THR A 121 0.82 -1.41 1.49
CA THR A 121 2.05 -2.19 1.24
C THR A 121 1.74 -3.68 1.12
N ALA A 122 0.95 -4.23 2.05
CA ALA A 122 0.55 -5.64 1.98
C ALA A 122 -0.32 -5.95 0.74
N ALA A 123 -1.20 -5.02 0.35
CA ALA A 123 -2.00 -5.17 -0.86
C ALA A 123 -1.14 -5.17 -2.13
N ILE A 124 -0.14 -4.29 -2.21
CA ILE A 124 0.83 -4.26 -3.31
C ILE A 124 1.58 -5.60 -3.39
N LEU A 125 2.13 -6.07 -2.28
CA LEU A 125 2.86 -7.34 -2.21
C LEU A 125 1.98 -8.52 -2.62
N TYR A 126 0.76 -8.61 -2.07
CA TYR A 126 -0.19 -9.68 -2.40
C TYR A 126 -0.51 -9.73 -3.90
N ASN A 127 -0.79 -8.56 -4.50
CA ASN A 127 -1.09 -8.49 -5.93
C ASN A 127 0.15 -8.83 -6.78
N LEU A 128 1.32 -8.35 -6.39
CA LEU A 128 2.57 -8.64 -7.11
C LEU A 128 2.88 -10.13 -7.12
N ILE A 129 2.81 -10.79 -5.95
CA ILE A 129 3.05 -12.24 -5.85
C ILE A 129 1.99 -13.04 -6.62
N SER A 130 0.76 -12.56 -6.72
CA SER A 130 -0.31 -13.23 -7.50
C SER A 130 -0.07 -13.19 -9.01
N LEU A 131 0.88 -12.40 -9.49
CA LEU A 131 1.27 -12.32 -10.90
C LEU A 131 2.44 -13.27 -11.26
N LEU A 132 3.10 -13.85 -10.25
CA LEU A 132 4.20 -14.82 -10.41
C LEU A 132 3.67 -16.24 -10.46
#